data_d70a635e11543c06ce24e7a6a1f6b78d
#
_entry.id   d70a635e11543c06ce24e7a6a1f6b78d
#
_cell.length_a   1.000
_cell.length_b   1.000
_cell.length_c   1.000
_cell.angle_alpha   90.00
_cell.angle_beta   90.00
_cell.angle_gamma   90.00
#
_symmetry.space_group_name_H-M   'P 1'
#
loop_
_entity.id
_entity.type
_entity.pdbx_description
1 polymer ?
#
loop_
_entity_poly.entity_id
_entity_poly.type
_entity_poly.pdbx_seq_one_letter_code
_entity_poly.pdbx_strand_id
1 'polypeptide(L)'
;GIIAPLFIGMIADRFFSAQKVLAVLHLAGGGLMLYATTQMTGDAPSADLINIIFFVYMLTYFPTLALTNTVAMKNMTDSGKQFPYVRVFGTIGWIAAGFALTFLKIETSIEMFYLTSGAAVLLGVFSFALPATPPNTDSQVTIGQLLGFDAFKILKDKNYLIFIVSSVLICIPLAFYYQIASRVVEMVDLPIGLTMSYGQISEILFMLLVPVLLVRLGVKKMLAIGMLAWAVRYGLFAYGASSQQTLIVIAGVALHGICYDFFFVTGQIYTDKKAPPAIRAQAQGLLVMLTLGIGMLIGAQVAG
;
A
#
# COMPACT_ATOMS: atom_id res chain seq x y z
N GLY A 1 8.25 9.58 7.26
CA GLY A 1 7.71 8.39 6.57
C GLY A 1 8.13 8.26 5.11
N ILE A 2 8.15 9.36 4.31
CA ILE A 2 8.29 9.31 2.84
C ILE A 2 9.58 8.61 2.39
N ILE A 3 10.72 8.92 3.00
CA ILE A 3 12.05 8.43 2.59
C ILE A 3 12.37 7.05 3.22
N ALA A 4 11.75 6.72 4.34
CA ALA A 4 12.03 5.50 5.10
C ALA A 4 11.96 4.20 4.26
N PRO A 5 11.00 3.99 3.33
CA PRO A 5 10.95 2.78 2.51
C PRO A 5 12.21 2.54 1.67
N LEU A 6 12.83 3.61 1.15
CA LEU A 6 14.05 3.51 0.34
C LEU A 6 15.24 3.04 1.20
N PHE A 7 15.45 3.67 2.35
CA PHE A 7 16.55 3.32 3.25
C PHE A 7 16.39 1.92 3.84
N ILE A 8 15.19 1.56 4.26
CA ILE A 8 14.92 0.23 4.81
C ILE A 8 15.01 -0.84 3.71
N GLY A 9 14.57 -0.53 2.49
CA GLY A 9 14.79 -1.40 1.33
C GLY A 9 16.27 -1.67 1.09
N MET A 10 17.12 -0.65 1.17
CA MET A 10 18.58 -0.79 1.08
C MET A 10 19.14 -1.67 2.22
N ILE A 11 18.69 -1.48 3.46
CA ILE A 11 19.09 -2.30 4.61
C ILE A 11 18.76 -3.77 4.38
N ALA A 12 17.56 -4.06 3.86
CA ALA A 12 17.11 -5.41 3.55
C ALA A 12 17.84 -6.04 2.35
N ASP A 13 18.29 -5.24 1.38
CA ASP A 13 19.06 -5.76 0.25
C ASP A 13 20.53 -6.03 0.60
N ARG A 14 21.09 -5.36 1.62
CA ARG A 14 22.54 -5.36 1.86
C ARG A 14 23.00 -5.97 3.17
N PHE A 15 22.24 -5.77 4.26
CA PHE A 15 22.73 -6.06 5.61
C PHE A 15 21.94 -7.13 6.35
N PHE A 16 20.63 -7.15 6.20
CA PHE A 16 19.77 -8.03 6.98
C PHE A 16 18.73 -8.72 6.11
N SER A 17 18.35 -9.92 6.47
CA SER A 17 17.28 -10.64 5.79
C SER A 17 15.96 -9.84 5.86
N ALA A 18 15.29 -9.66 4.73
CA ALA A 18 14.12 -8.80 4.61
C ALA A 18 12.99 -9.17 5.59
N GLN A 19 12.74 -10.49 5.82
CA GLN A 19 11.73 -10.96 6.77
C GLN A 19 12.09 -10.60 8.22
N LYS A 20 13.37 -10.56 8.59
CA LYS A 20 13.79 -10.15 9.93
C LYS A 20 13.62 -8.65 10.16
N VAL A 21 13.96 -7.84 9.14
CA VAL A 21 13.71 -6.39 9.17
C VAL A 21 12.21 -6.12 9.29
N LEU A 22 11.38 -6.83 8.50
CA LEU A 22 9.93 -6.75 8.57
C LEU A 22 9.41 -7.05 9.98
N ALA A 23 9.91 -8.15 10.59
CA ALA A 23 9.55 -8.55 11.95
C ALA A 23 9.84 -7.44 12.97
N VAL A 24 11.06 -6.90 12.97
CA VAL A 24 11.49 -5.85 13.90
C VAL A 24 10.64 -4.59 13.72
N LEU A 25 10.35 -4.18 12.48
CA LEU A 25 9.54 -3.00 12.20
C LEU A 25 8.10 -3.16 12.71
N HIS A 26 7.48 -4.33 12.53
CA HIS A 26 6.14 -4.60 13.05
C HIS A 26 6.11 -4.65 14.58
N LEU A 27 7.11 -5.27 15.22
CA LEU A 27 7.20 -5.29 16.70
C LEU A 27 7.39 -3.87 17.26
N ALA A 28 8.29 -3.09 16.66
CA ALA A 28 8.50 -1.69 17.05
C ALA A 28 7.24 -0.85 16.83
N GLY A 29 6.58 -1.01 15.67
CA GLY A 29 5.31 -0.34 15.35
C GLY A 29 4.19 -0.72 16.32
N GLY A 30 4.05 -2.01 16.66
CA GLY A 30 3.10 -2.48 17.66
C GLY A 30 3.34 -1.87 19.04
N GLY A 31 4.60 -1.81 19.49
CA GLY A 31 4.98 -1.15 20.74
C GLY A 31 4.70 0.35 20.75
N LEU A 32 5.00 1.06 19.64
CA LEU A 32 4.69 2.48 19.49
C LEU A 32 3.18 2.73 19.51
N MET A 33 2.39 1.88 18.85
CA MET A 33 0.92 1.99 18.85
C MET A 33 0.34 1.75 20.24
N LEU A 34 0.84 0.75 20.97
CA LEU A 34 0.45 0.52 22.34
C LEU A 34 0.80 1.72 23.23
N TYR A 35 2.00 2.28 23.09
CA TYR A 35 2.41 3.46 23.82
C TYR A 35 1.55 4.68 23.49
N ALA A 36 1.23 4.93 22.22
CA ALA A 36 0.28 5.98 21.83
C ALA A 36 -1.07 5.81 22.53
N THR A 37 -1.61 4.58 22.54
CA THR A 37 -2.89 4.28 23.16
C THR A 37 -2.88 4.55 24.67
N THR A 38 -1.80 4.17 25.37
CA THR A 38 -1.66 4.48 26.81
C THR A 38 -1.57 5.98 27.09
N GLN A 39 -0.98 6.76 26.17
CA GLN A 39 -0.97 8.24 26.29
C GLN A 39 -2.34 8.86 26.05
N MET A 40 -3.16 8.27 25.14
CA MET A 40 -4.53 8.73 24.89
C MET A 40 -5.48 8.46 26.05
N THR A 41 -5.24 7.37 26.80
CA THR A 41 -6.07 6.96 27.93
C THR A 41 -5.55 7.47 29.27
N GLY A 42 -4.43 8.18 29.32
CA GLY A 42 -3.85 8.74 30.55
C GLY A 42 -4.60 9.97 31.05
N ASP A 43 -4.29 10.38 32.28
CA ASP A 43 -4.98 11.51 32.97
C ASP A 43 -4.75 12.87 32.29
N ALA A 44 -3.66 13.04 31.53
CA ALA A 44 -3.32 14.28 30.83
C ALA A 44 -2.76 13.98 29.43
N PRO A 45 -3.64 13.65 28.44
CA PRO A 45 -3.21 13.33 27.09
C PRO A 45 -2.56 14.54 26.41
N SER A 46 -1.32 14.38 25.93
CA SER A 46 -0.59 15.39 25.16
C SER A 46 -0.74 15.12 23.66
N ALA A 47 -1.45 15.99 22.95
CA ALA A 47 -1.63 15.87 21.50
C ALA A 47 -0.28 15.90 20.76
N ASP A 48 0.66 16.73 21.21
CA ASP A 48 2.00 16.82 20.58
C ASP A 48 2.79 15.52 20.73
N LEU A 49 2.77 14.92 21.93
CA LEU A 49 3.43 13.64 22.17
C LEU A 49 2.80 12.52 21.33
N ILE A 50 1.47 12.46 21.27
CA ILE A 50 0.74 11.47 20.47
C ILE A 50 1.09 11.63 19.00
N ASN A 51 1.11 12.86 18.48
CA ASN A 51 1.50 13.14 17.09
C ASN A 51 2.95 12.72 16.79
N ILE A 52 3.88 12.96 17.73
CA ILE A 52 5.27 12.49 17.59
C ILE A 52 5.33 10.96 17.55
N ILE A 53 4.60 10.27 18.42
CA ILE A 53 4.56 8.81 18.43
C ILE A 53 4.00 8.29 17.10
N PHE A 54 2.91 8.85 16.57
CA PHE A 54 2.39 8.50 15.26
C PHE A 54 3.36 8.78 14.13
N PHE A 55 4.09 9.90 14.19
CA PHE A 55 5.12 10.19 13.21
C PHE A 55 6.21 9.10 13.20
N VAL A 56 6.71 8.71 14.39
CA VAL A 56 7.70 7.63 14.52
C VAL A 56 7.12 6.29 14.09
N TYR A 57 5.86 6.00 14.44
CA TYR A 57 5.14 4.82 13.94
C TYR A 57 5.12 4.76 12.41
N MET A 58 4.85 5.86 11.73
CA MET A 58 4.87 5.90 10.26
C MET A 58 6.25 5.63 9.67
N LEU A 59 7.35 5.93 10.40
CA LEU A 59 8.70 5.57 9.97
C LEU A 59 8.93 4.05 10.01
N THR A 60 8.26 3.34 10.90
CA THR A 60 8.30 1.86 10.95
C THR A 60 7.32 1.22 9.97
N TYR A 61 6.14 1.78 9.80
CA TYR A 61 5.05 1.18 9.00
C TYR A 61 5.27 1.30 7.49
N PHE A 62 5.59 2.48 6.95
CA PHE A 62 5.70 2.67 5.49
C PHE A 62 6.71 1.72 4.82
N PRO A 63 7.89 1.44 5.40
CA PRO A 63 8.82 0.50 4.82
C PRO A 63 8.28 -0.94 4.75
N THR A 64 7.39 -1.34 5.65
CA THR A 64 6.84 -2.70 5.65
C THR A 64 6.04 -3.00 4.39
N LEU A 65 5.40 -1.99 3.78
CA LEU A 65 4.66 -2.12 2.52
C LEU A 65 5.58 -2.58 1.37
N ALA A 66 6.78 -2.01 1.28
CA ALA A 66 7.76 -2.41 0.27
C ALA A 66 8.43 -3.75 0.62
N LEU A 67 8.75 -3.97 1.90
CA LEU A 67 9.40 -5.20 2.36
C LEU A 67 8.50 -6.43 2.21
N THR A 68 7.21 -6.30 2.48
CA THR A 68 6.23 -7.39 2.29
C THR A 68 6.22 -7.83 0.83
N ASN A 69 6.18 -6.89 -0.12
CA ASN A 69 6.28 -7.20 -1.54
C ASN A 69 7.63 -7.88 -1.87
N THR A 70 8.72 -7.39 -1.30
CA THR A 70 10.06 -7.94 -1.52
C THR A 70 10.16 -9.38 -1.01
N VAL A 71 9.70 -9.67 0.21
CA VAL A 71 9.69 -11.03 0.78
C VAL A 71 8.85 -11.94 -0.09
N ALA A 72 7.66 -11.53 -0.50
CA ALA A 72 6.80 -12.31 -1.36
C ALA A 72 7.48 -12.59 -2.72
N MET A 73 7.92 -11.55 -3.42
CA MET A 73 8.44 -11.67 -4.80
C MET A 73 9.78 -12.38 -4.89
N LYS A 74 10.69 -12.21 -3.91
CA LYS A 74 11.97 -12.95 -3.87
C LYS A 74 11.81 -14.46 -3.65
N ASN A 75 10.69 -14.88 -3.07
CA ASN A 75 10.36 -16.29 -2.83
C ASN A 75 9.41 -16.89 -3.88
N MET A 76 9.21 -16.21 -5.00
CA MET A 76 8.40 -16.66 -6.14
C MET A 76 9.27 -16.95 -7.36
N THR A 77 8.86 -17.92 -8.17
CA THR A 77 9.50 -18.22 -9.47
C THR A 77 9.03 -17.26 -10.56
N ASP A 78 7.78 -16.83 -10.53
CA ASP A 78 7.19 -15.87 -11.47
C ASP A 78 6.24 -14.92 -10.72
N SER A 79 6.74 -13.72 -10.41
CA SER A 79 5.96 -12.69 -9.71
C SER A 79 4.69 -12.28 -10.49
N GLY A 80 4.74 -12.30 -11.83
CA GLY A 80 3.58 -11.97 -12.66
C GLY A 80 2.41 -12.94 -12.52
N LYS A 81 2.72 -14.22 -12.24
CA LYS A 81 1.70 -15.26 -12.06
C LYS A 81 1.30 -15.44 -10.59
N GLN A 82 2.26 -15.40 -9.69
CA GLN A 82 2.05 -15.83 -8.30
C GLN A 82 1.74 -14.68 -7.34
N PHE A 83 2.31 -13.49 -7.56
CA PHE A 83 2.15 -12.37 -6.64
C PHE A 83 0.68 -11.95 -6.43
N PRO A 84 -0.18 -11.87 -7.47
CA PRO A 84 -1.58 -11.52 -7.26
C PRO A 84 -2.33 -12.45 -6.31
N TYR A 85 -2.05 -13.77 -6.35
CA TYR A 85 -2.66 -14.73 -5.42
C TYR A 85 -2.25 -14.52 -3.96
N VAL A 86 -1.00 -14.13 -3.72
CA VAL A 86 -0.54 -13.78 -2.37
C VAL A 86 -1.12 -12.43 -1.94
N ARG A 87 -1.17 -11.47 -2.84
CA ARG A 87 -1.67 -10.12 -2.57
C ARG A 87 -3.14 -10.09 -2.17
N VAL A 88 -3.97 -11.00 -2.71
CA VAL A 88 -5.40 -11.16 -2.34
C VAL A 88 -5.59 -11.35 -0.84
N PHE A 89 -4.69 -12.08 -0.16
CA PHE A 89 -4.78 -12.27 1.29
C PHE A 89 -4.68 -10.95 2.06
N GLY A 90 -3.99 -9.95 1.51
CA GLY A 90 -3.97 -8.60 2.08
C GLY A 90 -5.35 -7.94 2.04
N THR A 91 -6.09 -8.06 0.94
CA THR A 91 -7.45 -7.54 0.81
C THR A 91 -8.43 -8.30 1.70
N ILE A 92 -8.31 -9.62 1.79
CA ILE A 92 -9.10 -10.43 2.75
C ILE A 92 -8.82 -9.98 4.18
N GLY A 93 -7.55 -9.75 4.53
CA GLY A 93 -7.16 -9.23 5.84
C GLY A 93 -7.76 -7.86 6.15
N TRP A 94 -7.81 -6.97 5.14
CA TRP A 94 -8.47 -5.67 5.26
C TRP A 94 -9.96 -5.79 5.56
N ILE A 95 -10.68 -6.65 4.83
CA ILE A 95 -12.11 -6.93 5.05
C ILE A 95 -12.33 -7.52 6.44
N ALA A 96 -11.50 -8.50 6.83
CA ALA A 96 -11.57 -9.14 8.14
C ALA A 96 -11.34 -8.13 9.28
N ALA A 97 -10.38 -7.21 9.13
CA ALA A 97 -10.14 -6.14 10.10
C ALA A 97 -11.34 -5.20 10.21
N GLY A 98 -11.94 -4.79 9.08
CA GLY A 98 -13.16 -3.97 9.07
C GLY A 98 -14.31 -4.65 9.81
N PHE A 99 -14.58 -5.92 9.52
CA PHE A 99 -15.60 -6.68 10.25
C PHE A 99 -15.27 -6.83 11.74
N ALA A 100 -14.01 -7.06 12.10
CA ALA A 100 -13.62 -7.15 13.51
C ALA A 100 -13.93 -5.86 14.26
N LEU A 101 -13.62 -4.69 13.68
CA LEU A 101 -13.94 -3.39 14.27
C LEU A 101 -15.45 -3.22 14.46
N THR A 102 -16.25 -3.57 13.44
CA THR A 102 -17.71 -3.47 13.47
C THR A 102 -18.32 -4.42 14.52
N PHE A 103 -17.92 -5.71 14.51
CA PHE A 103 -18.44 -6.69 15.48
C PHE A 103 -18.09 -6.36 16.92
N LEU A 104 -16.89 -5.84 17.16
CA LEU A 104 -16.42 -5.43 18.47
C LEU A 104 -17.01 -4.05 18.88
N LYS A 105 -17.66 -3.33 17.94
CA LYS A 105 -18.20 -1.97 18.13
C LYS A 105 -17.14 -0.95 18.57
N ILE A 106 -15.92 -1.08 18.07
CA ILE A 106 -14.77 -0.23 18.41
C ILE A 106 -14.31 0.68 17.26
N GLU A 107 -15.15 0.85 16.23
CA GLU A 107 -14.80 1.63 15.00
C GLU A 107 -14.42 3.09 15.28
N THR A 108 -14.98 3.69 16.33
CA THR A 108 -14.77 5.10 16.71
C THR A 108 -14.16 5.24 18.11
N SER A 109 -13.65 4.16 18.67
CA SER A 109 -13.14 4.13 20.03
C SER A 109 -11.62 3.93 20.07
N ILE A 110 -11.00 4.27 21.21
CA ILE A 110 -9.55 4.11 21.40
C ILE A 110 -9.12 2.63 21.36
N GLU A 111 -10.02 1.71 21.66
CA GLU A 111 -9.79 0.27 21.68
C GLU A 111 -9.34 -0.27 20.31
N MET A 112 -9.67 0.39 19.19
CA MET A 112 -9.17 0.02 17.86
C MET A 112 -7.65 0.07 17.77
N PHE A 113 -6.98 0.93 18.54
CA PHE A 113 -5.53 1.01 18.57
C PHE A 113 -4.88 -0.14 19.34
N TYR A 114 -5.56 -0.70 20.37
CA TYR A 114 -5.11 -1.92 21.04
C TYR A 114 -5.19 -3.11 20.07
N LEU A 115 -6.27 -3.22 19.28
CA LEU A 115 -6.40 -4.25 18.24
C LEU A 115 -5.28 -4.11 17.19
N THR A 116 -5.00 -2.88 16.75
CA THR A 116 -3.92 -2.58 15.79
C THR A 116 -2.54 -2.96 16.36
N SER A 117 -2.28 -2.62 17.63
CA SER A 117 -1.04 -2.99 18.31
C SER A 117 -0.89 -4.52 18.40
N GLY A 118 -1.93 -5.22 18.86
CA GLY A 118 -1.93 -6.68 18.94
C GLY A 118 -1.69 -7.35 17.60
N ALA A 119 -2.38 -6.90 16.56
CA ALA A 119 -2.20 -7.40 15.20
C ALA A 119 -0.77 -7.15 14.67
N ALA A 120 -0.19 -5.97 14.93
CA ALA A 120 1.18 -5.66 14.55
C ALA A 120 2.21 -6.55 15.26
N VAL A 121 2.03 -6.80 16.56
CA VAL A 121 2.90 -7.71 17.33
C VAL A 121 2.80 -9.14 16.80
N LEU A 122 1.58 -9.64 16.58
CA LEU A 122 1.37 -10.97 15.99
C LEU A 122 2.01 -11.10 14.62
N LEU A 123 1.84 -10.10 13.76
CA LEU A 123 2.46 -10.08 12.44
C LEU A 123 3.99 -10.01 12.55
N GLY A 124 4.52 -9.25 13.51
CA GLY A 124 5.96 -9.18 13.79
C GLY A 124 6.54 -10.53 14.17
N VAL A 125 5.90 -11.24 15.11
CA VAL A 125 6.29 -12.60 15.51
C VAL A 125 6.18 -13.57 14.32
N PHE A 126 5.07 -13.54 13.59
CA PHE A 126 4.85 -14.37 12.40
C PHE A 126 5.89 -14.12 11.32
N SER A 127 6.36 -12.88 11.17
CA SER A 127 7.35 -12.50 10.16
C SER A 127 8.69 -13.24 10.31
N PHE A 128 9.05 -13.71 11.52
CA PHE A 128 10.23 -14.56 11.71
C PHE A 128 10.06 -15.98 11.11
N ALA A 129 8.82 -16.44 10.93
CA ALA A 129 8.51 -17.74 10.34
C ALA A 129 8.39 -17.68 8.80
N LEU A 130 8.45 -16.47 8.20
CA LEU A 130 8.43 -16.31 6.74
C LEU A 130 9.67 -16.91 6.08
N PRO A 131 9.60 -17.28 4.78
CA PRO A 131 10.73 -17.82 4.06
C PRO A 131 11.95 -16.91 4.14
N ALA A 132 13.12 -17.53 4.30
CA ALA A 132 14.38 -16.79 4.39
C ALA A 132 14.62 -15.96 3.12
N THR A 133 14.79 -14.67 3.30
CA THR A 133 15.04 -13.72 2.22
C THR A 133 16.34 -12.97 2.51
N PRO A 134 17.51 -13.64 2.31
CA PRO A 134 18.81 -13.10 2.67
C PRO A 134 19.18 -11.88 1.82
N PRO A 135 20.08 -11.03 2.33
CA PRO A 135 20.63 -9.93 1.56
C PRO A 135 21.53 -10.43 0.43
N ASN A 136 21.76 -9.58 -0.58
CA ASN A 136 22.70 -9.87 -1.66
C ASN A 136 24.11 -9.43 -1.22
N THR A 137 24.98 -10.39 -0.89
CA THR A 137 26.33 -10.11 -0.32
C THR A 137 27.44 -10.00 -1.36
N ASP A 138 27.18 -10.31 -2.64
CA ASP A 138 28.20 -10.54 -3.67
C ASP A 138 28.85 -9.29 -4.31
N SER A 139 28.67 -8.09 -3.80
CA SER A 139 29.23 -6.88 -4.41
C SER A 139 29.96 -5.97 -3.42
N GLN A 140 31.13 -5.47 -3.81
CA GLN A 140 31.77 -4.35 -3.14
C GLN A 140 30.82 -3.15 -3.08
N VAL A 141 30.59 -2.67 -1.89
CA VAL A 141 29.57 -1.64 -1.62
C VAL A 141 30.16 -0.25 -1.83
N THR A 142 29.69 0.49 -2.81
CA THR A 142 30.01 1.93 -2.95
C THR A 142 29.15 2.77 -2.03
N ILE A 143 29.56 3.98 -1.69
CA ILE A 143 28.82 4.93 -0.85
C ILE A 143 27.43 5.21 -1.45
N GLY A 144 27.32 5.34 -2.77
CA GLY A 144 26.01 5.52 -3.44
C GLY A 144 25.08 4.33 -3.28
N GLN A 145 25.62 3.12 -3.19
CA GLN A 145 24.87 1.91 -2.89
C GLN A 145 24.45 1.84 -1.42
N LEU A 146 25.31 2.30 -0.52
CA LEU A 146 25.01 2.42 0.91
C LEU A 146 23.87 3.40 1.19
N LEU A 147 23.74 4.45 0.38
CA LEU A 147 22.68 5.45 0.52
C LEU A 147 21.38 5.09 -0.25
N GLY A 148 21.33 3.90 -0.87
CA GLY A 148 20.12 3.44 -1.60
C GLY A 148 19.90 4.14 -2.95
N PHE A 149 20.88 4.94 -3.43
CA PHE A 149 20.75 5.69 -4.69
C PHE A 149 20.79 4.80 -5.95
N ASP A 150 21.13 3.52 -5.81
CA ASP A 150 21.14 2.61 -6.96
C ASP A 150 19.74 2.39 -7.55
N ALA A 151 18.69 2.47 -6.74
CA ALA A 151 17.32 2.40 -7.23
C ALA A 151 17.00 3.53 -8.22
N PHE A 152 17.59 4.71 -8.07
CA PHE A 152 17.40 5.83 -9.01
C PHE A 152 17.99 5.56 -10.39
N LYS A 153 18.94 4.61 -10.52
CA LYS A 153 19.49 4.23 -11.83
C LYS A 153 18.44 3.62 -12.76
N ILE A 154 17.37 3.02 -12.19
CA ILE A 154 16.27 2.47 -12.99
C ILE A 154 15.50 3.58 -13.70
N LEU A 155 15.47 4.79 -13.14
CA LEU A 155 14.82 5.97 -13.75
C LEU A 155 15.50 6.44 -15.05
N LYS A 156 16.72 5.98 -15.35
CA LYS A 156 17.37 6.22 -16.64
C LYS A 156 16.66 5.50 -17.80
N ASP A 157 15.92 4.43 -17.52
CA ASP A 157 15.03 3.81 -18.50
C ASP A 157 13.81 4.68 -18.73
N LYS A 158 13.64 5.17 -19.95
CA LYS A 158 12.55 6.09 -20.33
C LYS A 158 11.17 5.52 -20.04
N ASN A 159 10.98 4.23 -20.28
CA ASN A 159 9.66 3.60 -20.05
C ASN A 159 9.36 3.50 -18.56
N TYR A 160 10.36 3.18 -17.74
CA TYR A 160 10.22 3.14 -16.30
C TYR A 160 10.01 4.55 -15.71
N LEU A 161 10.70 5.56 -16.23
CA LEU A 161 10.49 6.96 -15.82
C LEU A 161 9.05 7.43 -16.13
N ILE A 162 8.53 7.13 -17.33
CA ILE A 162 7.12 7.43 -17.68
C ILE A 162 6.17 6.73 -16.71
N PHE A 163 6.42 5.45 -16.39
CA PHE A 163 5.62 4.72 -15.42
C PHE A 163 5.65 5.39 -14.04
N ILE A 164 6.82 5.77 -13.53
CA ILE A 164 6.95 6.44 -12.22
C ILE A 164 6.23 7.79 -12.21
N VAL A 165 6.41 8.63 -13.23
CA VAL A 165 5.69 9.91 -13.32
C VAL A 165 4.18 9.69 -13.34
N SER A 166 3.69 8.74 -14.14
CA SER A 166 2.27 8.35 -14.15
C SER A 166 1.80 7.86 -12.80
N SER A 167 2.66 7.13 -12.07
CA SER A 167 2.35 6.59 -10.74
C SER A 167 2.25 7.69 -9.68
N VAL A 168 3.07 8.73 -9.75
CA VAL A 168 2.95 9.91 -8.88
C VAL A 168 1.65 10.66 -9.18
N LEU A 169 1.36 10.87 -10.46
CA LEU A 169 0.15 11.59 -10.88
C LEU A 169 -1.14 10.87 -10.50
N ILE A 170 -1.20 9.53 -10.62
CA ILE A 170 -2.38 8.75 -10.24
C ILE A 170 -2.64 8.74 -8.73
N CYS A 171 -1.63 9.04 -7.92
CA CYS A 171 -1.82 9.18 -6.48
C CYS A 171 -2.61 10.45 -6.10
N ILE A 172 -2.73 11.43 -6.99
CA ILE A 172 -3.61 12.59 -6.78
C ILE A 172 -5.07 12.13 -6.71
N PRO A 173 -5.66 11.48 -7.75
CA PRO A 173 -6.99 10.91 -7.61
C PRO A 173 -7.11 9.88 -6.49
N LEU A 174 -6.08 9.09 -6.19
CA LEU A 174 -6.12 8.18 -5.05
C LEU A 174 -6.31 8.93 -3.72
N ALA A 175 -5.63 10.05 -3.50
CA ALA A 175 -5.79 10.88 -2.31
C ALA A 175 -7.21 11.46 -2.20
N PHE A 176 -7.75 11.98 -3.32
CA PHE A 176 -9.15 12.42 -3.39
C PHE A 176 -10.11 11.30 -3.03
N TYR A 177 -9.89 10.09 -3.54
CA TYR A 177 -10.74 8.95 -3.22
C TYR A 177 -10.84 8.69 -1.72
N TYR A 178 -9.73 8.69 -1.01
CA TYR A 178 -9.72 8.48 0.44
C TYR A 178 -10.46 9.59 1.21
N GLN A 179 -10.56 10.78 0.65
CA GLN A 179 -11.23 11.90 1.30
C GLN A 179 -12.73 11.96 0.97
N ILE A 180 -13.12 11.64 -0.26
CA ILE A 180 -14.49 11.91 -0.72
C ILE A 180 -15.37 10.68 -0.92
N ALA A 181 -14.80 9.47 -1.07
CA ALA A 181 -15.60 8.30 -1.46
C ALA A 181 -16.71 7.99 -0.43
N SER A 182 -16.40 8.03 0.86
CA SER A 182 -17.41 7.82 1.91
C SER A 182 -18.50 8.89 1.91
N ARG A 183 -18.12 10.15 1.66
CA ARG A 183 -19.09 11.26 1.54
C ARG A 183 -20.01 11.10 0.34
N VAL A 184 -19.48 10.66 -0.80
CA VAL A 184 -20.28 10.39 -2.00
C VAL A 184 -21.30 9.27 -1.76
N VAL A 185 -20.90 8.23 -1.02
CA VAL A 185 -21.81 7.14 -0.62
C VAL A 185 -22.90 7.65 0.33
N GLU A 186 -22.54 8.50 1.29
CA GLU A 186 -23.47 9.12 2.24
C GLU A 186 -24.47 10.05 1.54
N MET A 187 -24.05 10.82 0.53
CA MET A 187 -24.90 11.71 -0.24
C MET A 187 -26.08 11.02 -0.94
N VAL A 188 -26.03 9.73 -1.14
CA VAL A 188 -27.10 8.91 -1.77
C VAL A 188 -27.75 7.95 -0.77
N ASP A 189 -27.63 8.25 0.52
CA ASP A 189 -28.23 7.51 1.65
C ASP A 189 -27.88 6.01 1.69
N LEU A 190 -26.66 5.64 1.26
CA LEU A 190 -26.18 4.27 1.31
C LEU A 190 -25.35 4.02 2.58
N PRO A 191 -25.41 2.80 3.17
CA PRO A 191 -24.56 2.41 4.28
C PRO A 191 -23.10 2.38 3.84
N ILE A 192 -22.26 3.24 4.45
CA ILE A 192 -20.88 3.48 4.00
C ILE A 192 -20.05 2.19 4.03
N GLY A 193 -20.00 1.51 5.18
CA GLY A 193 -19.18 0.30 5.36
C GLY A 193 -19.53 -0.81 4.37
N LEU A 194 -20.82 -1.11 4.23
CA LEU A 194 -21.29 -2.13 3.29
C LEU A 194 -20.99 -1.74 1.84
N THR A 195 -21.26 -0.51 1.45
CA THR A 195 -21.05 -0.04 0.06
C THR A 195 -19.59 -0.03 -0.29
N MET A 196 -18.72 0.45 0.60
CA MET A 196 -17.28 0.45 0.40
C MET A 196 -16.71 -0.98 0.29
N SER A 197 -17.32 -1.97 0.95
CA SER A 197 -16.91 -3.37 0.85
C SER A 197 -17.10 -3.95 -0.56
N TYR A 198 -18.03 -3.44 -1.37
CA TYR A 198 -18.15 -3.84 -2.78
C TYR A 198 -16.90 -3.52 -3.59
N GLY A 199 -16.21 -2.43 -3.25
CA GLY A 199 -14.91 -2.10 -3.84
C GLY A 199 -13.83 -3.15 -3.51
N GLN A 200 -13.81 -3.63 -2.27
CA GLN A 200 -12.87 -4.65 -1.82
C GLN A 200 -13.16 -6.03 -2.44
N ILE A 201 -14.44 -6.38 -2.60
CA ILE A 201 -14.85 -7.61 -3.30
C ILE A 201 -14.42 -7.53 -4.78
N SER A 202 -14.63 -6.39 -5.41
CA SER A 202 -14.14 -6.13 -6.77
C SER A 202 -12.62 -6.26 -6.88
N GLU A 203 -11.86 -5.76 -5.89
CA GLU A 203 -10.40 -5.91 -5.82
C GLU A 203 -10.00 -7.39 -5.80
N ILE A 204 -10.64 -8.22 -4.97
CA ILE A 204 -10.35 -9.67 -4.96
C ILE A 204 -10.56 -10.28 -6.34
N LEU A 205 -11.68 -9.97 -7.00
CA LEU A 205 -12.00 -10.50 -8.32
C LEU A 205 -10.95 -10.11 -9.37
N PHE A 206 -10.65 -8.82 -9.48
CA PHE A 206 -9.71 -8.33 -10.48
C PHE A 206 -8.26 -8.72 -10.16
N MET A 207 -7.89 -8.82 -8.88
CA MET A 207 -6.59 -9.33 -8.44
C MET A 207 -6.34 -10.76 -8.97
N LEU A 208 -7.34 -11.64 -8.88
CA LEU A 208 -7.26 -13.01 -9.38
C LEU A 208 -7.17 -13.05 -10.92
N LEU A 209 -7.69 -12.04 -11.61
CA LEU A 209 -7.62 -11.92 -13.07
C LEU A 209 -6.29 -11.30 -13.56
N VAL A 210 -5.53 -10.60 -12.70
CA VAL A 210 -4.26 -9.95 -13.07
C VAL A 210 -3.31 -10.90 -13.81
N PRO A 211 -3.04 -12.15 -13.38
CA PRO A 211 -2.09 -13.01 -14.08
C PRO A 211 -2.48 -13.28 -15.53
N VAL A 212 -3.76 -13.53 -15.78
CA VAL A 212 -4.28 -13.81 -17.13
C VAL A 212 -4.27 -12.56 -18.01
N LEU A 213 -4.71 -11.44 -17.43
CA LEU A 213 -4.81 -10.17 -18.15
C LEU A 213 -3.43 -9.57 -18.41
N LEU A 214 -2.49 -9.72 -17.49
CA LEU A 214 -1.11 -9.26 -17.67
C LEU A 214 -0.41 -9.96 -18.84
N VAL A 215 -0.65 -11.26 -19.01
CA VAL A 215 -0.12 -12.02 -20.17
C VAL A 215 -0.77 -11.57 -21.47
N ARG A 216 -2.07 -11.33 -21.47
CA ARG A 216 -2.84 -10.98 -22.71
C ARG A 216 -2.66 -9.52 -23.12
N LEU A 217 -2.68 -8.60 -22.17
CA LEU A 217 -2.70 -7.16 -22.42
C LEU A 217 -1.31 -6.54 -22.31
N GLY A 218 -0.45 -7.12 -21.48
CA GLY A 218 0.84 -6.56 -21.10
C GLY A 218 0.73 -5.36 -20.15
N VAL A 219 1.87 -4.97 -19.55
CA VAL A 219 1.94 -3.91 -18.54
C VAL A 219 1.32 -2.59 -19.02
N LYS A 220 1.70 -2.12 -20.22
CA LYS A 220 1.28 -0.80 -20.73
C LYS A 220 -0.24 -0.65 -20.81
N LYS A 221 -0.94 -1.68 -21.37
CA LYS A 221 -2.40 -1.62 -21.50
C LYS A 221 -3.10 -1.77 -20.15
N MET A 222 -2.57 -2.63 -19.26
CA MET A 222 -3.09 -2.77 -17.90
C MET A 222 -3.06 -1.43 -17.15
N LEU A 223 -1.89 -0.75 -17.14
CA LEU A 223 -1.76 0.57 -16.51
C LEU A 223 -2.70 1.60 -17.12
N ALA A 224 -2.82 1.64 -18.46
CA ALA A 224 -3.71 2.58 -19.15
C ALA A 224 -5.20 2.33 -18.81
N ILE A 225 -5.63 1.08 -18.72
CA ILE A 225 -7.00 0.71 -18.31
C ILE A 225 -7.24 1.12 -16.87
N GLY A 226 -6.28 0.90 -15.97
CA GLY A 226 -6.37 1.34 -14.58
C GLY A 226 -6.51 2.86 -14.45
N MET A 227 -5.72 3.64 -15.19
CA MET A 227 -5.84 5.11 -15.22
C MET A 227 -7.20 5.58 -15.77
N LEU A 228 -7.67 4.95 -16.87
CA LEU A 228 -8.98 5.28 -17.44
C LEU A 228 -10.11 4.95 -16.46
N ALA A 229 -10.02 3.81 -15.77
CA ALA A 229 -10.99 3.43 -14.75
C ALA A 229 -11.11 4.47 -13.63
N TRP A 230 -10.01 5.13 -13.23
CA TRP A 230 -10.04 6.27 -12.31
C TRP A 230 -10.88 7.42 -12.84
N ALA A 231 -10.69 7.81 -14.10
CA ALA A 231 -11.46 8.89 -14.72
C ALA A 231 -12.96 8.54 -14.82
N VAL A 232 -13.28 7.33 -15.27
CA VAL A 232 -14.67 6.84 -15.33
C VAL A 232 -15.30 6.80 -13.93
N ARG A 233 -14.58 6.33 -12.92
CA ARG A 233 -15.03 6.28 -11.53
C ARG A 233 -15.48 7.64 -11.03
N TYR A 234 -14.65 8.68 -11.23
CA TYR A 234 -15.00 10.03 -10.81
C TYR A 234 -16.18 10.61 -11.60
N GLY A 235 -16.29 10.29 -12.88
CA GLY A 235 -17.47 10.63 -13.67
C GLY A 235 -18.74 9.99 -13.10
N LEU A 236 -18.67 8.70 -12.71
CA LEU A 236 -19.79 8.00 -12.06
C LEU A 236 -20.12 8.60 -10.69
N PHE A 237 -19.12 8.94 -9.87
CA PHE A 237 -19.36 9.60 -8.58
C PHE A 237 -20.02 10.97 -8.75
N ALA A 238 -19.49 11.80 -9.64
CA ALA A 238 -20.04 13.13 -9.89
C ALA A 238 -21.49 13.06 -10.40
N TYR A 239 -21.76 12.23 -11.38
CA TYR A 239 -23.10 12.07 -11.93
C TYR A 239 -24.07 11.37 -10.96
N GLY A 240 -23.63 10.27 -10.34
CA GLY A 240 -24.45 9.49 -9.42
C GLY A 240 -24.87 10.28 -8.17
N ALA A 241 -23.94 11.05 -7.58
CA ALA A 241 -24.22 11.90 -6.43
C ALA A 241 -25.17 13.05 -6.80
N SER A 242 -24.91 13.74 -7.92
CA SER A 242 -25.75 14.88 -8.34
C SER A 242 -27.17 14.48 -8.75
N SER A 243 -27.33 13.30 -9.36
CA SER A 243 -28.62 12.77 -9.81
C SER A 243 -29.31 11.84 -8.79
N GLN A 244 -28.73 11.67 -7.60
CA GLN A 244 -29.23 10.78 -6.54
C GLN A 244 -29.42 9.33 -7.00
N GLN A 245 -28.53 8.85 -7.89
CA GLN A 245 -28.63 7.50 -8.45
C GLN A 245 -27.65 6.54 -7.73
N THR A 246 -28.16 5.79 -6.78
CA THR A 246 -27.44 4.84 -5.93
C THR A 246 -26.66 3.79 -6.73
N LEU A 247 -27.25 3.21 -7.78
CA LEU A 247 -26.58 2.20 -8.61
C LEU A 247 -25.35 2.73 -9.35
N ILE A 248 -25.38 3.99 -9.75
CA ILE A 248 -24.24 4.63 -10.42
C ILE A 248 -23.11 4.85 -9.43
N VAL A 249 -23.39 5.27 -8.19
CA VAL A 249 -22.41 5.39 -7.12
C VAL A 249 -21.81 4.02 -6.80
N ILE A 250 -22.63 2.98 -6.65
CA ILE A 250 -22.16 1.60 -6.43
C ILE A 250 -21.25 1.14 -7.58
N ALA A 251 -21.61 1.41 -8.84
CA ALA A 251 -20.76 1.09 -9.98
C ALA A 251 -19.40 1.80 -9.90
N GLY A 252 -19.39 3.08 -9.49
CA GLY A 252 -18.15 3.83 -9.21
C GLY A 252 -17.30 3.20 -8.12
N VAL A 253 -17.91 2.72 -7.03
CA VAL A 253 -17.21 1.98 -5.97
C VAL A 253 -16.68 0.65 -6.50
N ALA A 254 -17.47 -0.10 -7.25
CA ALA A 254 -17.09 -1.41 -7.81
C ALA A 254 -15.93 -1.34 -8.83
N LEU A 255 -15.63 -0.18 -9.42
CA LEU A 255 -14.42 0.00 -10.24
C LEU A 255 -13.11 -0.05 -9.44
N HIS A 256 -13.18 -0.17 -8.09
CA HIS A 256 -11.99 -0.14 -7.23
C HIS A 256 -10.93 -1.17 -7.64
N GLY A 257 -11.33 -2.40 -7.90
CA GLY A 257 -10.39 -3.45 -8.29
C GLY A 257 -9.64 -3.11 -9.58
N ILE A 258 -10.32 -2.62 -10.62
CA ILE A 258 -9.66 -2.20 -11.86
C ILE A 258 -8.72 -1.02 -11.60
N CYS A 259 -9.17 -0.02 -10.86
CA CYS A 259 -8.37 1.16 -10.52
C CYS A 259 -7.10 0.79 -9.78
N TYR A 260 -7.20 -0.11 -8.81
CA TYR A 260 -6.10 -0.44 -7.91
C TYR A 260 -5.19 -1.54 -8.49
N ASP A 261 -5.74 -2.67 -8.88
CA ASP A 261 -4.96 -3.84 -9.28
C ASP A 261 -4.26 -3.65 -10.62
N PHE A 262 -4.98 -3.08 -11.60
CA PHE A 262 -4.40 -2.89 -12.92
C PHE A 262 -3.34 -1.80 -12.94
N PHE A 263 -3.33 -0.91 -11.94
CA PHE A 263 -2.29 0.10 -11.84
C PHE A 263 -1.23 -0.28 -10.79
N PHE A 264 -1.61 -0.36 -9.52
CA PHE A 264 -0.62 -0.50 -8.44
C PHE A 264 0.00 -1.90 -8.38
N VAL A 265 -0.81 -2.97 -8.46
CA VAL A 265 -0.29 -4.35 -8.42
C VAL A 265 0.54 -4.65 -9.67
N THR A 266 0.05 -4.25 -10.85
CA THR A 266 0.81 -4.37 -12.10
C THR A 266 2.10 -3.56 -12.03
N GLY A 267 2.08 -2.37 -11.43
CA GLY A 267 3.26 -1.53 -11.22
C GLY A 267 4.31 -2.17 -10.31
N GLN A 268 3.88 -2.81 -9.23
CA GLN A 268 4.76 -3.56 -8.34
C GLN A 268 5.44 -4.74 -9.07
N ILE A 269 4.66 -5.50 -9.86
CA ILE A 269 5.19 -6.60 -10.69
C ILE A 269 6.16 -6.06 -11.75
N TYR A 270 5.83 -4.95 -12.40
CA TYR A 270 6.69 -4.32 -13.40
C TYR A 270 8.01 -3.87 -12.79
N THR A 271 7.97 -3.24 -11.62
CA THR A 271 9.16 -2.82 -10.88
C THR A 271 10.04 -4.00 -10.51
N ASP A 272 9.46 -5.09 -10.00
CA ASP A 272 10.19 -6.32 -9.66
C ASP A 272 10.91 -6.92 -10.87
N LYS A 273 10.21 -7.01 -12.01
CA LYS A 273 10.79 -7.55 -13.26
C LYS A 273 11.86 -6.64 -13.89
N LYS A 274 11.74 -5.33 -13.66
CA LYS A 274 12.67 -4.32 -14.23
C LYS A 274 13.93 -4.16 -13.38
N ALA A 275 13.81 -4.33 -12.07
CA ALA A 275 14.91 -4.13 -11.14
C ALA A 275 15.89 -5.32 -11.19
N PRO A 276 17.23 -5.05 -11.32
CA PRO A 276 18.23 -6.07 -11.09
C PRO A 276 18.07 -6.74 -9.72
N PRO A 277 18.38 -8.05 -9.59
CA PRO A 277 18.18 -8.77 -8.31
C PRO A 277 18.81 -8.10 -7.09
N ALA A 278 19.97 -7.44 -7.29
CA ALA A 278 20.72 -6.77 -6.22
C ALA A 278 20.01 -5.55 -5.59
N ILE A 279 19.01 -4.98 -6.25
CA ILE A 279 18.35 -3.74 -5.82
C ILE A 279 16.81 -3.83 -5.83
N ARG A 280 16.23 -5.04 -5.86
CA ARG A 280 14.77 -5.21 -5.94
C ARG A 280 14.03 -4.57 -4.76
N ALA A 281 14.51 -4.75 -3.52
CA ALA A 281 13.89 -4.14 -2.36
C ALA A 281 14.01 -2.61 -2.38
N GLN A 282 15.16 -2.07 -2.81
CA GLN A 282 15.33 -0.63 -3.00
C GLN A 282 14.38 -0.09 -4.08
N ALA A 283 14.18 -0.81 -5.18
CA ALA A 283 13.28 -0.41 -6.25
C ALA A 283 11.81 -0.40 -5.79
N GLN A 284 11.37 -1.40 -5.01
CA GLN A 284 10.05 -1.41 -4.38
C GLN A 284 9.93 -0.26 -3.37
N GLY A 285 10.97 0.00 -2.57
CA GLY A 285 11.04 1.14 -1.66
C GLY A 285 10.94 2.49 -2.38
N LEU A 286 11.64 2.64 -3.53
CA LEU A 286 11.56 3.82 -4.38
C LEU A 286 10.13 4.02 -4.93
N LEU A 287 9.49 2.95 -5.40
CA LEU A 287 8.11 3.01 -5.88
C LEU A 287 7.16 3.49 -4.77
N VAL A 288 7.24 2.89 -3.58
CA VAL A 288 6.40 3.27 -2.42
C VAL A 288 6.68 4.72 -1.99
N MET A 289 7.95 5.13 -1.94
CA MET A 289 8.33 6.50 -1.60
C MET A 289 7.74 7.51 -2.58
N LEU A 290 7.82 7.25 -3.88
CA LEU A 290 7.34 8.17 -4.90
C LEU A 290 5.81 8.19 -5.00
N THR A 291 5.15 7.05 -4.83
CA THR A 291 3.69 6.92 -4.91
C THR A 291 3.02 7.30 -3.58
N LEU A 292 3.06 6.39 -2.59
CA LEU A 292 2.39 6.56 -1.31
C LEU A 292 3.06 7.62 -0.41
N GLY A 293 4.30 7.99 -0.70
CA GLY A 293 4.97 9.12 -0.05
C GLY A 293 4.66 10.44 -0.78
N ILE A 294 5.42 10.75 -1.82
CA ILE A 294 5.37 12.05 -2.51
C ILE A 294 4.03 12.25 -3.24
N GLY A 295 3.57 11.24 -3.98
CA GLY A 295 2.33 11.34 -4.75
C GLY A 295 1.10 11.59 -3.87
N MET A 296 1.00 10.88 -2.75
CA MET A 296 -0.08 11.10 -1.78
C MET A 296 0.01 12.44 -1.06
N LEU A 297 1.24 12.91 -0.75
CA LEU A 297 1.44 14.24 -0.17
C LEU A 297 0.94 15.34 -1.12
N ILE A 298 1.34 15.29 -2.40
CA ILE A 298 0.85 16.22 -3.42
C ILE A 298 -0.67 16.10 -3.55
N GLY A 299 -1.18 14.87 -3.63
CA GLY A 299 -2.62 14.62 -3.74
C GLY A 299 -3.42 15.16 -2.57
N ALA A 300 -2.92 15.01 -1.34
CA ALA A 300 -3.57 15.54 -0.15
C ALA A 300 -3.61 17.09 -0.14
N GLN A 301 -2.55 17.75 -0.61
CA GLN A 301 -2.51 19.22 -0.73
C GLN A 301 -3.43 19.75 -1.85
N VAL A 302 -3.59 18.98 -2.93
CA VAL A 302 -4.49 19.37 -4.04
C VAL A 302 -5.97 19.13 -3.68
N ALA A 303 -6.22 18.13 -2.82
CA ALA A 303 -7.58 17.74 -2.41
C ALA A 303 -8.13 18.57 -1.23
N GLY A 304 -7.26 19.16 -0.40
CA GLY A 304 -7.63 19.95 0.79
C GLY A 304 -7.36 21.39 0.61
#